data_42e4909889eed2095d4d98a61f4dc2b0
#
_entry.id   42e4909889eed2095d4d98a61f4dc2b0
#
_cell.length_a   1.000
_cell.length_b   1.000
_cell.length_c   1.000
_cell.angle_alpha   90.00
_cell.angle_beta   90.00
_cell.angle_gamma   90.00
#
_symmetry.space_group_name_H-M   'P 1'
#
loop_
_entity.id
_entity.type
_entity.pdbx_description
1 polymer ?
#
loop_
_entity_poly.entity_id
_entity_poly.type
_entity_poly.pdbx_seq_one_letter_code
_entity_poly.pdbx_strand_id
1 'polypeptide(L)'
;AFDMMYRLLDGLTLPLPRPLRPMTDVIVGNPRPAWLIDAALRIAPRFSADLAWKLQQARHLTGLSKPSEVLRALGAFTMEPLEGLIHQPCLVLAGDADQYVPFERLEDVRRALANAASLDVRVFHEAEDPDMAQHCQIGDLNRAFTIMGDWLSGQQPRSGA
;
A
#
# COMPACT_ATOMS: atom_id res chain seq x y z
N ALA A 1 8.30 -8.12 3.51
CA ALA A 1 7.87 -6.87 2.89
C ALA A 1 7.52 -5.86 3.98
N PHE A 2 7.89 -4.60 3.79
CA PHE A 2 7.37 -3.50 4.58
C PHE A 2 6.00 -3.12 4.04
N ASP A 3 5.03 -2.89 4.90
CA ASP A 3 3.73 -2.30 4.57
C ASP A 3 3.30 -2.54 3.13
N MET A 4 3.02 -3.81 2.82
CA MET A 4 2.77 -4.27 1.48
C MET A 4 1.48 -3.65 0.95
N MET A 5 1.57 -2.80 -0.05
CA MET A 5 0.41 -2.23 -0.71
C MET A 5 -0.30 -3.28 -1.56
N TYR A 6 -1.52 -3.64 -1.18
CA TYR A 6 -2.36 -4.49 -2.03
C TYR A 6 -2.77 -3.78 -3.32
N ARG A 7 -3.09 -2.46 -3.23
CA ARG A 7 -3.40 -1.59 -4.37
C ARG A 7 -2.75 -0.22 -4.19
N LEU A 8 -1.98 0.22 -5.17
CA LEU A 8 -1.29 1.51 -5.10
C LEU A 8 -2.26 2.70 -4.99
N LEU A 9 -3.44 2.59 -5.59
CA LEU A 9 -4.49 3.61 -5.54
C LEU A 9 -4.99 3.88 -4.11
N ASP A 10 -4.91 2.90 -3.21
CA ASP A 10 -5.38 3.04 -1.82
C ASP A 10 -4.64 4.17 -1.08
N GLY A 11 -3.35 4.38 -1.36
CA GLY A 11 -2.57 5.47 -0.78
C GLY A 11 -3.10 6.88 -1.11
N LEU A 12 -3.80 7.05 -2.24
CA LEU A 12 -4.47 8.31 -2.60
C LEU A 12 -5.87 8.42 -1.98
N THR A 13 -6.53 7.30 -1.73
CA THR A 13 -7.93 7.27 -1.30
C THR A 13 -8.08 7.17 0.21
N LEU A 14 -7.01 6.83 0.93
CA LEU A 14 -7.02 6.69 2.39
C LEU A 14 -7.56 7.92 3.14
N PRO A 15 -7.26 9.18 2.73
CA PRO A 15 -7.84 10.36 3.36
C PRO A 15 -9.35 10.53 3.15
N LEU A 16 -9.94 9.79 2.20
CA LEU A 16 -11.38 9.84 1.98
C LEU A 16 -12.15 9.12 3.09
N PRO A 17 -13.35 9.62 3.47
CA PRO A 17 -14.24 8.88 4.35
C PRO A 17 -14.47 7.45 3.85
N ARG A 18 -14.42 6.46 4.75
CA ARG A 18 -14.55 5.03 4.41
C ARG A 18 -15.67 4.70 3.42
N PRO A 19 -16.91 5.24 3.57
CA PRO A 19 -17.99 4.91 2.64
C PRO A 19 -17.78 5.45 1.21
N LEU A 20 -16.87 6.41 1.01
CA LEU A 20 -16.56 6.99 -0.30
C LEU A 20 -15.42 6.27 -1.03
N ARG A 21 -14.60 5.49 -0.33
CA ARG A 21 -13.46 4.76 -0.92
C ARG A 21 -13.86 3.80 -2.05
N PRO A 22 -14.94 2.98 -1.94
CA PRO A 22 -15.36 2.11 -3.04
C PRO A 22 -15.80 2.87 -4.30
N MET A 23 -16.24 4.12 -4.17
CA MET A 23 -16.60 4.94 -5.33
C MET A 23 -15.39 5.23 -6.22
N THR A 24 -14.18 5.25 -5.66
CA THR A 24 -12.95 5.47 -6.44
C THR A 24 -12.71 4.35 -7.43
N ASP A 25 -13.03 3.11 -7.08
CA ASP A 25 -12.90 1.94 -7.95
C ASP A 25 -13.86 2.03 -9.14
N VAL A 26 -15.09 2.42 -8.87
CA VAL A 26 -16.09 2.66 -9.92
C VAL A 26 -15.66 3.79 -10.85
N ILE A 27 -15.10 4.87 -10.29
CA ILE A 27 -14.63 6.04 -11.02
C ILE A 27 -13.42 5.71 -11.89
N VAL A 28 -12.47 4.93 -11.34
CA VAL A 28 -11.24 4.53 -12.05
C VAL A 28 -11.55 3.49 -13.12
N GLY A 29 -12.45 2.56 -12.86
CA GLY A 29 -12.88 1.52 -13.80
C GLY A 29 -13.79 2.03 -14.92
N ASN A 30 -14.46 3.19 -14.74
CA ASN A 30 -15.38 3.74 -15.72
C ASN A 30 -14.78 4.98 -16.41
N PRO A 31 -14.60 4.97 -17.75
CA PRO A 31 -14.08 6.13 -18.48
C PRO A 31 -15.04 7.33 -18.49
N ARG A 32 -16.25 7.19 -18.02
CA ARG A 32 -17.27 8.24 -17.89
C ARG A 32 -17.52 8.49 -16.41
N PRO A 33 -17.24 9.62 -15.82
CA PRO A 33 -16.99 10.97 -16.33
C PRO A 33 -15.58 11.49 -16.04
N ALA A 34 -14.58 11.12 -16.85
CA ALA A 34 -13.18 11.53 -16.67
C ALA A 34 -13.01 13.05 -16.47
N TRP A 35 -13.82 13.86 -17.17
CA TRP A 35 -13.75 15.31 -17.08
C TRP A 35 -14.15 15.87 -15.70
N LEU A 36 -15.04 15.20 -14.98
CA LEU A 36 -15.40 15.59 -13.60
C LEU A 36 -14.25 15.31 -12.64
N ILE A 37 -13.57 14.19 -12.80
CA ILE A 37 -12.37 13.84 -12.03
C ILE A 37 -11.27 14.86 -12.31
N ASP A 38 -11.03 15.16 -13.59
CA ASP A 38 -10.03 16.13 -13.99
C ASP A 38 -10.33 17.53 -13.44
N ALA A 39 -11.59 17.95 -13.45
CA ALA A 39 -12.02 19.22 -12.86
C ALA A 39 -11.84 19.24 -11.33
N ALA A 40 -12.31 18.20 -10.63
CA ALA A 40 -12.20 18.09 -9.18
C ALA A 40 -10.74 18.07 -8.73
N LEU A 41 -9.88 17.26 -9.36
CA LEU A 41 -8.48 17.12 -8.98
C LEU A 41 -7.57 18.26 -9.50
N ARG A 42 -8.08 19.20 -10.27
CA ARG A 42 -7.42 20.50 -10.51
C ARG A 42 -7.62 21.48 -9.36
N ILE A 43 -8.73 21.35 -8.63
CA ILE A 43 -9.13 22.29 -7.60
C ILE A 43 -8.77 21.76 -6.20
N ALA A 44 -9.04 20.48 -5.91
CA ALA A 44 -8.84 19.86 -4.61
C ALA A 44 -7.41 20.02 -4.03
N PRO A 45 -6.30 19.95 -4.82
CA PRO A 45 -4.96 20.17 -4.32
C PRO A 45 -4.71 21.57 -3.72
N ARG A 46 -5.55 22.55 -4.03
CA ARG A 46 -5.47 23.89 -3.42
C ARG A 46 -5.86 23.91 -1.95
N PHE A 47 -6.58 22.89 -1.50
CA PHE A 47 -7.08 22.74 -0.13
C PHE A 47 -6.35 21.67 0.68
N SER A 48 -5.45 20.91 0.04
CA SER A 48 -4.69 19.83 0.70
C SER A 48 -3.29 19.73 0.11
N ALA A 49 -2.29 20.09 0.90
CA ALA A 49 -0.87 19.99 0.51
C ALA A 49 -0.46 18.53 0.30
N ASP A 50 -0.99 17.60 1.10
CA ASP A 50 -0.76 16.16 0.96
C ASP A 50 -1.28 15.64 -0.38
N LEU A 51 -2.52 15.99 -0.75
CA LEU A 51 -3.09 15.61 -2.04
C LEU A 51 -2.32 16.22 -3.21
N ALA A 52 -1.89 17.50 -3.07
CA ALA A 52 -1.08 18.17 -4.07
C ALA A 52 0.23 17.42 -4.30
N TRP A 53 0.92 17.05 -3.23
CA TRP A 53 2.18 16.31 -3.28
C TRP A 53 1.98 14.92 -3.89
N LYS A 54 0.98 14.15 -3.43
CA LYS A 54 0.67 12.81 -3.94
C LYS A 54 0.38 12.82 -5.45
N LEU A 55 -0.43 13.77 -5.91
CA LEU A 55 -0.74 13.92 -7.34
C LEU A 55 0.49 14.34 -8.16
N GLN A 56 1.35 15.20 -7.62
CA GLN A 56 2.59 15.59 -8.28
C GLN A 56 3.53 14.39 -8.42
N GLN A 57 3.72 13.61 -7.36
CA GLN A 57 4.52 12.39 -7.40
C GLN A 57 3.94 11.37 -8.39
N ALA A 58 2.63 11.15 -8.36
CA ALA A 58 1.97 10.23 -9.27
C ALA A 58 2.14 10.63 -10.74
N ARG A 59 2.04 11.94 -11.05
CA ARG A 59 2.33 12.47 -12.40
C ARG A 59 3.78 12.26 -12.81
N HIS A 60 4.70 12.47 -11.89
CA HIS A 60 6.13 12.25 -12.14
C HIS A 60 6.42 10.79 -12.45
N LEU A 61 5.88 9.87 -11.67
CA LEU A 61 6.07 8.42 -11.84
C LEU A 61 5.41 7.89 -13.12
N THR A 62 4.25 8.38 -13.48
CA THR A 62 3.49 7.87 -14.64
C THR A 62 3.82 8.59 -15.95
N GLY A 63 4.40 9.79 -15.90
CA GLY A 63 4.58 10.65 -17.07
C GLY A 63 3.26 11.24 -17.61
N LEU A 64 2.13 11.03 -16.92
CA LEU A 64 0.80 11.46 -17.35
C LEU A 64 0.44 12.81 -16.72
N SER A 65 -0.28 13.66 -17.50
CA SER A 65 -0.65 15.00 -17.05
C SER A 65 -2.10 15.09 -16.54
N LYS A 66 -3.03 14.31 -17.13
CA LYS A 66 -4.44 14.33 -16.76
C LYS A 66 -4.67 13.49 -15.50
N PRO A 67 -5.31 14.06 -14.46
CA PRO A 67 -5.56 13.33 -13.21
C PRO A 67 -6.30 12.01 -13.38
N SER A 68 -7.30 11.95 -14.24
CA SER A 68 -8.06 10.74 -14.54
C SER A 68 -7.21 9.62 -15.16
N GLU A 69 -6.25 9.97 -16.01
CA GLU A 69 -5.31 9.02 -16.62
C GLU A 69 -4.30 8.51 -15.56
N VAL A 70 -3.81 9.42 -14.69
CA VAL A 70 -2.93 9.08 -13.55
C VAL A 70 -3.62 8.09 -12.62
N LEU A 71 -4.86 8.37 -12.20
CA LEU A 71 -5.60 7.47 -11.31
C LEU A 71 -5.80 6.09 -11.94
N ARG A 72 -6.11 6.03 -13.24
CA ARG A 72 -6.27 4.76 -13.96
C ARG A 72 -4.95 4.00 -14.02
N ALA A 73 -3.84 4.67 -14.29
CA ALA A 73 -2.52 4.07 -14.28
C ALA A 73 -2.17 3.49 -12.90
N LEU A 74 -2.41 4.25 -11.81
CA LEU A 74 -2.20 3.77 -10.44
C LEU A 74 -3.12 2.60 -10.08
N GLY A 75 -4.37 2.61 -10.56
CA GLY A 75 -5.32 1.52 -10.34
C GLY A 75 -4.91 0.19 -10.98
N ALA A 76 -4.04 0.22 -12.01
CA ALA A 76 -3.48 -0.99 -12.61
C ALA A 76 -2.40 -1.66 -11.74
N PHE A 77 -1.82 -0.95 -10.77
CA PHE A 77 -0.86 -1.52 -9.82
C PHE A 77 -1.60 -2.13 -8.64
N THR A 78 -1.93 -3.40 -8.76
CA THR A 78 -2.65 -4.20 -7.75
C THR A 78 -2.05 -5.59 -7.67
N MET A 79 -2.19 -6.23 -6.51
CA MET A 79 -1.81 -7.62 -6.30
C MET A 79 -2.85 -8.63 -6.84
N GLU A 80 -4.08 -8.19 -7.17
CA GLU A 80 -5.16 -9.09 -7.62
C GLU A 80 -4.72 -10.14 -8.66
N PRO A 81 -4.00 -9.77 -9.76
CA PRO A 81 -3.56 -10.77 -10.73
C PRO A 81 -2.41 -11.65 -10.24
N LEU A 82 -1.82 -11.35 -9.09
CA LEU A 82 -0.70 -12.07 -8.48
C LEU A 82 -1.15 -12.97 -7.32
N GLU A 83 -2.44 -12.97 -6.98
CA GLU A 83 -2.98 -13.80 -5.91
C GLU A 83 -2.66 -15.28 -6.15
N GLY A 84 -2.10 -15.92 -5.14
CA GLY A 84 -1.71 -17.32 -5.18
C GLY A 84 -0.50 -17.67 -6.05
N LEU A 85 0.14 -16.70 -6.72
CA LEU A 85 1.34 -16.96 -7.52
C LEU A 85 2.65 -16.91 -6.72
N ILE A 86 2.61 -16.39 -5.50
CA ILE A 86 3.79 -16.28 -4.63
C ILE A 86 3.89 -17.54 -3.79
N HIS A 87 4.99 -18.29 -3.97
CA HIS A 87 5.26 -19.57 -3.30
C HIS A 87 6.45 -19.50 -2.33
N GLN A 88 7.22 -18.40 -2.36
CA GLN A 88 8.36 -18.22 -1.47
C GLN A 88 7.89 -17.96 -0.01
N PRO A 89 8.73 -18.26 1.01
CA PRO A 89 8.50 -17.77 2.36
C PRO A 89 8.34 -16.25 2.37
N CYS A 90 7.36 -15.75 3.10
CA CYS A 90 7.06 -14.32 3.16
C CYS A 90 7.03 -13.82 4.61
N LEU A 91 7.65 -12.67 4.86
CA LEU A 91 7.48 -11.86 6.05
C LEU A 91 6.76 -10.57 5.67
N VAL A 92 5.68 -10.24 6.36
CA VAL A 92 4.96 -8.97 6.22
C VAL A 92 5.04 -8.22 7.54
N LEU A 93 5.52 -6.98 7.51
CA LEU A 93 5.46 -6.03 8.61
C LEU A 93 4.34 -5.03 8.28
N ALA A 94 3.44 -4.77 9.21
CA ALA A 94 2.30 -3.87 9.02
C ALA A 94 2.06 -3.04 10.29
N GLY A 95 1.76 -1.76 10.11
CA GLY A 95 1.38 -0.84 11.17
C GLY A 95 -0.07 -0.36 11.03
N ASP A 96 -0.78 -0.19 12.14
CA ASP A 96 -2.16 0.30 12.11
C ASP A 96 -2.27 1.83 12.04
N ALA A 97 -1.16 2.55 12.25
CA ALA A 97 -1.03 4.00 12.06
C ALA A 97 -0.40 4.38 10.72
N ASP A 98 -0.34 3.46 9.75
CA ASP A 98 0.19 3.74 8.42
C ASP A 98 -0.70 4.73 7.67
N GLN A 99 -0.11 5.86 7.25
CA GLN A 99 -0.83 6.91 6.52
C GLN A 99 -0.96 6.66 5.01
N TYR A 100 -0.36 5.58 4.48
CA TYR A 100 -0.38 5.24 3.05
C TYR A 100 -1.04 3.90 2.76
N VAL A 101 -0.92 2.94 3.67
CA VAL A 101 -1.46 1.58 3.51
C VAL A 101 -2.62 1.38 4.47
N PRO A 102 -3.87 1.27 3.98
CA PRO A 102 -5.01 1.00 4.85
C PRO A 102 -4.82 -0.34 5.58
N PHE A 103 -4.89 -0.32 6.91
CA PHE A 103 -4.68 -1.51 7.73
C PHE A 103 -5.68 -2.63 7.39
N GLU A 104 -6.91 -2.28 7.00
CA GLU A 104 -7.92 -3.21 6.53
C GLU A 104 -7.51 -4.04 5.31
N ARG A 105 -6.50 -3.60 4.54
CA ARG A 105 -5.95 -4.33 3.39
C ARG A 105 -5.03 -5.49 3.78
N LEU A 106 -4.65 -5.58 5.04
CA LEU A 106 -3.80 -6.69 5.51
C LEU A 106 -4.42 -8.07 5.23
N GLU A 107 -5.75 -8.18 5.32
CA GLU A 107 -6.45 -9.44 5.01
C GLU A 107 -6.43 -9.75 3.50
N ASP A 108 -6.48 -8.72 2.64
CA ASP A 108 -6.30 -8.91 1.20
C ASP A 108 -4.88 -9.38 0.88
N VAL A 109 -3.86 -8.81 1.55
CA VAL A 109 -2.46 -9.27 1.44
C VAL A 109 -2.30 -10.71 1.90
N ARG A 110 -2.91 -11.10 3.03
CA ARG A 110 -2.88 -12.50 3.52
C ARG A 110 -3.46 -13.46 2.50
N ARG A 111 -4.59 -13.09 1.90
CA ARG A 111 -5.24 -13.90 0.85
C ARG A 111 -4.37 -14.01 -0.40
N ALA A 112 -3.76 -12.90 -0.84
CA ALA A 112 -2.86 -12.90 -2.00
C ALA A 112 -1.63 -13.80 -1.79
N LEU A 113 -1.18 -13.94 -0.54
CA LEU A 113 -0.03 -14.77 -0.15
C LEU A 113 -0.43 -16.17 0.35
N ALA A 114 -1.64 -16.62 0.10
CA ALA A 114 -2.15 -17.90 0.63
C ALA A 114 -1.33 -19.13 0.19
N ASN A 115 -0.63 -19.06 -0.95
CA ASN A 115 0.21 -20.14 -1.46
C ASN A 115 1.71 -19.99 -1.10
N ALA A 116 2.07 -18.99 -0.29
CA ALA A 116 3.44 -18.86 0.21
C ALA A 116 3.84 -20.08 1.05
N ALA A 117 5.09 -20.54 0.92
CA ALA A 117 5.61 -21.70 1.66
C ALA A 117 5.54 -21.49 3.18
N SER A 118 5.69 -20.25 3.64
CA SER A 118 5.32 -19.79 4.97
C SER A 118 4.94 -18.31 4.91
N LEU A 119 4.05 -17.87 5.81
CA LEU A 119 3.65 -16.48 5.92
C LEU A 119 3.72 -16.04 7.38
N ASP A 120 4.73 -15.24 7.68
CA ASP A 120 4.87 -14.56 8.96
C ASP A 120 4.35 -13.13 8.84
N VAL A 121 3.39 -12.76 9.69
CA VAL A 121 2.85 -11.40 9.74
C VAL A 121 3.11 -10.81 11.12
N ARG A 122 3.82 -9.68 11.15
CA ARG A 122 4.05 -8.88 12.35
C ARG A 122 3.22 -7.60 12.25
N VAL A 123 2.32 -7.43 13.19
CA VAL A 123 1.48 -6.24 13.29
C VAL A 123 1.98 -5.40 14.45
N PHE A 124 2.10 -4.10 14.22
CA PHE A 124 2.46 -3.11 15.22
C PHE A 124 1.28 -2.16 15.43
N HIS A 125 0.85 -2.03 16.67
CA HIS A 125 -0.28 -1.19 17.05
C HIS A 125 0.22 0.13 17.65
N GLU A 126 -0.33 1.26 17.19
CA GLU A 126 0.05 2.60 17.65
C GLU A 126 -0.04 2.74 19.17
N ALA A 127 -1.05 2.11 19.77
CA ALA A 127 -1.25 2.16 21.22
C ALA A 127 -0.11 1.50 22.05
N GLU A 128 0.62 0.55 21.44
CA GLU A 128 1.67 -0.23 22.12
C GLU A 128 3.06 0.15 21.61
N ASP A 129 3.18 0.47 20.33
CA ASP A 129 4.46 0.69 19.64
C ASP A 129 4.30 1.74 18.54
N PRO A 130 4.18 3.02 18.91
CA PRO A 130 3.88 4.10 17.95
C PRO A 130 4.96 4.28 16.89
N ASP A 131 6.21 3.94 17.19
CA ASP A 131 7.33 4.07 16.25
C ASP A 131 7.27 3.01 15.16
N MET A 132 6.90 1.78 15.53
CA MET A 132 6.78 0.66 14.58
C MET A 132 5.44 0.64 13.85
N ALA A 133 4.41 1.33 14.35
CA ALA A 133 3.08 1.37 13.74
C ALA A 133 2.98 2.29 12.51
N GLN A 134 4.00 3.09 12.23
CA GLN A 134 4.05 4.04 11.11
C GLN A 134 4.45 3.35 9.81
N HIS A 135 4.19 4.04 8.69
CA HIS A 135 4.57 3.57 7.34
C HIS A 135 6.05 3.18 7.27
N CYS A 136 6.31 1.97 6.75
CA CYS A 136 7.65 1.37 6.66
C CYS A 136 8.39 1.34 8.01
N GLN A 137 7.67 1.32 9.12
CA GLN A 137 8.21 1.32 10.48
C GLN A 137 9.28 2.42 10.68
N ILE A 138 9.04 3.60 10.08
CA ILE A 138 10.03 4.68 9.96
C ILE A 138 10.49 5.23 11.32
N GLY A 139 9.70 5.07 12.38
CA GLY A 139 10.07 5.51 13.72
C GLY A 139 11.19 4.67 14.34
N ASP A 140 11.32 3.37 13.98
CA ASP A 140 12.42 2.50 14.41
C ASP A 140 12.88 1.53 13.31
N LEU A 141 13.54 2.08 12.30
CA LEU A 141 14.09 1.31 11.17
C LEU A 141 15.13 0.26 11.61
N ASN A 142 15.90 0.52 12.66
CA ASN A 142 16.90 -0.42 13.14
C ASN A 142 16.22 -1.70 13.64
N ARG A 143 15.14 -1.58 14.38
CA ARG A 143 14.36 -2.72 14.87
C ARG A 143 13.67 -3.45 13.72
N ALA A 144 13.12 -2.72 12.75
CA ALA A 144 12.52 -3.32 11.55
C ALA A 144 13.56 -4.16 10.78
N PHE A 145 14.77 -3.64 10.56
CA PHE A 145 15.85 -4.37 9.91
C PHE A 145 16.34 -5.56 10.73
N THR A 146 16.39 -5.44 12.06
CA THR A 146 16.74 -6.57 12.95
C THR A 146 15.71 -7.70 12.80
N ILE A 147 14.41 -7.39 12.86
CA ILE A 147 13.35 -8.39 12.68
C ILE A 147 13.47 -9.09 11.32
N MET A 148 13.74 -8.34 10.25
CA MET A 148 13.92 -8.93 8.92
C MET A 148 15.18 -9.78 8.81
N GLY A 149 16.29 -9.33 9.39
CA GLY A 149 17.56 -10.06 9.41
C GLY A 149 17.46 -11.38 10.17
N ASP A 150 16.84 -11.36 11.35
CA ASP A 150 16.60 -12.55 12.15
C ASP A 150 15.69 -13.55 11.42
N TRP A 151 14.63 -13.05 10.80
CA TRP A 151 13.73 -13.89 10.03
C TRP A 151 14.43 -14.53 8.81
N LEU A 152 15.20 -13.75 8.04
CA LEU A 152 15.98 -14.26 6.92
C LEU A 152 17.02 -15.31 7.34
N SER A 153 17.67 -15.10 8.47
CA SER A 153 18.65 -16.07 9.03
C SER A 153 17.97 -17.38 9.40
N GLY A 154 16.72 -17.33 9.86
CA GLY A 154 15.91 -18.51 10.15
C GLY A 154 15.45 -19.28 8.90
N GLN A 155 15.44 -18.66 7.72
CA GLN A 155 15.07 -19.30 6.45
C GLN A 155 16.25 -20.01 5.76
N GLN A 156 17.48 -19.75 6.19
CA GLN A 156 18.63 -20.43 5.60
C GLN A 156 18.61 -21.90 5.99
N PRO A 157 18.83 -22.85 5.06
CA PRO A 157 19.05 -24.24 5.41
C PRO A 157 20.26 -24.28 6.33
N ARG A 158 20.11 -24.91 7.50
CA ARG A 158 21.24 -25.14 8.40
C ARG A 158 22.29 -25.87 7.60
N SER A 159 23.36 -25.18 7.20
CA SER A 159 24.48 -25.75 6.49
C SER A 159 25.13 -26.80 7.40
N GLY A 160 24.94 -28.07 7.06
CA GLY A 160 25.79 -29.18 7.41
C GLY A 160 25.71 -29.69 8.83
N ALA A 161 25.07 -30.82 8.99
CA ALA A 161 25.64 -31.85 9.86
C ALA A 161 26.46 -32.79 8.98
#